data_f30f1141153c5cb1bd8ed27ec5897482
#
_entry.id   f30f1141153c5cb1bd8ed27ec5897482
#
_cell.length_a   1.000
_cell.length_b   1.000
_cell.length_c   1.000
_cell.angle_alpha   90.00
_cell.angle_beta   90.00
_cell.angle_gamma   90.00
#
_symmetry.space_group_name_H-M   'P 1'
#
loop_
_entity.id
_entity.type
_entity.pdbx_description
1 polymer ?
#
loop_
_entity_poly.entity_id
_entity_poly.type
_entity_poly.pdbx_seq_one_letter_code
_entity_poly.pdbx_strand_id
1 'polypeptide(L)'
;FPEDDLSPEKKRKKLRKLLDYDYSRLIRRGVVKQVTHFNRIASSYFPRMSDVRAGGKRTPRELYADSIEFPKAMAKRGKLRERSKQEHEEEKNVPNIFHDYLPPSVLTRSSIQKALRTYSGTQGVSNFSPVAAAAIYHHLLPAQGGVTWDMSCGWGGRLLGAIACDKVHKYIGCDPSTETYNGLMKMRAELLPMVRVMGRNLEIELHMLGSEMMRSKLKPNSVDLCFTSPPYFAQEEYSQEETQSYKKFPTKEAWLTGFMGTTLDNCKYCLKPEGLLAVNIADVSSHPTLAQEFVGYAQGHGWRLVKTMKLNLSSMVGGTKYKKCRKCQRLTGEANHTEPVLPTFSGKWRKCPEHKFKREPIFVFRKNSRHLADPKEIYASDVR
;
A
#
# COMPACT_ATOMS: atom_id res chain seq x y z
N PHE A 1 12.14 19.74 6.91
CA PHE A 1 10.91 19.03 6.51
C PHE A 1 10.32 18.29 7.71
N PRO A 2 9.00 18.37 7.97
CA PRO A 2 8.36 17.74 9.13
C PRO A 2 8.23 16.23 8.92
N GLU A 3 9.19 15.46 9.41
CA GLU A 3 9.21 13.99 9.34
C GLU A 3 8.41 13.33 10.45
N ASP A 4 8.04 12.06 10.25
CA ASP A 4 7.33 11.27 11.25
C ASP A 4 8.34 10.76 12.30
N ASP A 5 8.38 11.44 13.44
CA ASP A 5 9.13 10.99 14.60
C ASP A 5 8.18 10.47 15.68
N LEU A 6 8.35 9.22 16.06
CA LEU A 6 7.64 8.58 17.16
C LEU A 6 8.63 8.18 18.23
N SER A 7 8.47 8.73 19.44
CA SER A 7 9.28 8.28 20.58
C SER A 7 9.09 6.76 20.81
N PRO A 8 10.10 6.07 21.35
CA PRO A 8 10.04 4.63 21.64
C PRO A 8 8.81 4.23 22.46
N GLU A 9 8.43 5.05 23.43
CA GLU A 9 7.24 4.82 24.25
C GLU A 9 5.95 4.88 23.41
N LYS A 10 5.81 5.90 22.55
CA LYS A 10 4.66 6.02 21.64
C LYS A 10 4.60 4.87 20.63
N LYS A 11 5.75 4.40 20.12
CA LYS A 11 5.84 3.22 19.26
C LYS A 11 5.34 1.98 20.01
N ARG A 12 5.84 1.73 21.22
CA ARG A 12 5.43 0.59 22.07
C ARG A 12 3.94 0.59 22.36
N LYS A 13 3.39 1.75 22.76
CA LYS A 13 1.93 1.90 23.01
C LYS A 13 1.09 1.62 21.75
N LYS A 14 1.53 2.12 20.60
CA LYS A 14 0.82 1.87 19.33
C LYS A 14 0.98 0.43 18.86
N LEU A 15 2.16 -0.17 19.05
CA LEU A 15 2.40 -1.58 18.71
C LEU A 15 1.47 -2.50 19.51
N ARG A 16 1.36 -2.30 20.83
CA ARG A 16 0.43 -3.07 21.67
C ARG A 16 -1.00 -2.97 21.14
N LYS A 17 -1.48 -1.77 20.83
CA LYS A 17 -2.81 -1.58 20.23
C LYS A 17 -2.98 -2.23 18.87
N LEU A 18 -1.90 -2.36 18.09
CA LEU A 18 -1.93 -3.04 16.80
C LEU A 18 -2.01 -4.56 16.97
N LEU A 19 -1.28 -5.13 17.95
CA LEU A 19 -1.34 -6.56 18.29
C LEU A 19 -2.71 -6.98 18.80
N ASP A 20 -3.36 -6.10 19.59
CA ASP A 20 -4.70 -6.33 20.16
C ASP A 20 -5.83 -5.99 19.18
N TYR A 21 -5.50 -5.53 17.95
CA TYR A 21 -6.52 -5.08 17.01
C TYR A 21 -7.24 -6.25 16.33
N ASP A 22 -8.58 -6.27 16.40
CA ASP A 22 -9.40 -7.26 15.69
C ASP A 22 -9.45 -6.95 14.19
N TYR A 23 -8.48 -7.47 13.46
CA TYR A 23 -8.39 -7.35 12.00
C TYR A 23 -9.22 -8.40 11.26
N SER A 24 -9.76 -9.42 11.92
CA SER A 24 -10.54 -10.51 11.31
C SER A 24 -11.79 -10.00 10.58
N ARG A 25 -12.37 -8.90 11.06
CA ARG A 25 -13.58 -8.28 10.50
C ARG A 25 -13.33 -7.29 9.38
N LEU A 26 -12.07 -7.04 9.01
CA LEU A 26 -11.73 -6.06 7.98
C LEU A 26 -12.02 -6.54 6.56
N ILE A 27 -12.15 -7.84 6.36
CA ILE A 27 -12.48 -8.41 5.06
C ILE A 27 -13.95 -8.84 5.04
N ARG A 28 -14.75 -8.16 4.23
CA ARG A 28 -16.16 -8.52 4.00
C ARG A 28 -16.44 -8.62 2.51
N ARG A 29 -16.99 -9.75 2.05
CA ARG A 29 -17.33 -10.01 0.62
C ARG A 29 -16.14 -9.70 -0.31
N GLY A 30 -14.92 -10.09 0.08
CA GLY A 30 -13.69 -9.84 -0.70
C GLY A 30 -13.19 -8.39 -0.68
N VAL A 31 -13.79 -7.49 0.10
CA VAL A 31 -13.33 -6.10 0.24
C VAL A 31 -12.55 -5.94 1.53
N VAL A 32 -11.28 -5.55 1.40
CA VAL A 32 -10.38 -5.24 2.50
C VAL A 32 -10.52 -3.76 2.88
N LYS A 33 -10.89 -3.47 4.11
CA LYS A 33 -10.93 -2.10 4.63
C LYS A 33 -9.52 -1.64 5.00
N GLN A 34 -9.20 -0.39 4.65
CA GLN A 34 -7.96 0.24 5.09
C GLN A 34 -8.14 0.97 6.43
N VAL A 35 -7.17 0.78 7.33
CA VAL A 35 -7.06 1.51 8.58
C VAL A 35 -5.64 2.10 8.65
N THR A 36 -5.53 3.41 8.69
CA THR A 36 -4.26 4.11 8.46
C THR A 36 -3.56 4.62 9.73
N HIS A 37 -4.23 4.59 10.89
CA HIS A 37 -3.67 5.18 12.11
C HIS A 37 -2.43 4.48 12.68
N PHE A 38 -2.12 3.27 12.22
CA PHE A 38 -0.89 2.56 12.58
C PHE A 38 0.26 2.75 11.58
N ASN A 39 0.01 3.34 10.41
CA ASN A 39 1.03 3.52 9.37
C ASN A 39 2.27 4.28 9.87
N ARG A 40 2.09 5.21 10.82
CA ARG A 40 3.18 5.98 11.41
C ARG A 40 4.21 5.15 12.16
N ILE A 41 3.90 3.93 12.60
CA ILE A 41 4.89 3.04 13.21
C ILE A 41 5.92 2.66 12.15
N ALA A 42 5.48 2.18 11.00
CA ALA A 42 6.36 1.80 9.91
C ALA A 42 7.08 3.03 9.33
N SER A 43 6.36 4.09 8.95
CA SER A 43 6.95 5.26 8.32
C SER A 43 7.99 6.01 9.18
N SER A 44 7.99 5.80 10.51
CA SER A 44 9.03 6.39 11.37
C SER A 44 10.44 5.79 11.18
N TYR A 45 10.57 4.71 10.45
CA TYR A 45 11.86 4.10 10.10
C TYR A 45 12.38 4.54 8.72
N PHE A 46 11.59 5.31 7.98
CA PHE A 46 11.88 5.69 6.60
C PHE A 46 11.77 7.21 6.41
N PRO A 47 12.78 7.97 6.82
CA PRO A 47 12.74 9.45 6.80
C PRO A 47 12.64 10.02 5.39
N ARG A 48 13.12 9.31 4.38
CA ARG A 48 13.15 9.78 2.99
C ARG A 48 11.91 9.43 2.15
N MET A 49 10.82 8.97 2.76
CA MET A 49 9.55 8.81 2.02
C MET A 49 9.10 10.11 1.32
N SER A 50 9.48 11.27 1.84
CA SER A 50 9.19 12.58 1.27
C SER A 50 10.06 12.95 0.07
N ASP A 51 11.09 12.17 -0.22
CA ASP A 51 12.01 12.37 -1.34
C ASP A 51 11.64 11.52 -2.56
N VAL A 52 10.63 10.66 -2.45
CA VAL A 52 10.18 9.81 -3.54
C VAL A 52 9.35 10.60 -4.54
N ARG A 53 9.76 10.55 -5.81
CA ARG A 53 9.06 11.15 -6.93
C ARG A 53 8.02 10.17 -7.47
N ALA A 54 6.79 10.63 -7.66
CA ALA A 54 5.71 9.80 -8.18
C ALA A 54 5.00 10.51 -9.34
N GLY A 55 4.80 9.79 -10.44
CA GLY A 55 4.10 10.29 -11.63
C GLY A 55 4.76 11.53 -12.26
N GLY A 56 6.09 11.64 -12.22
CA GLY A 56 6.85 12.76 -12.78
C GLY A 56 6.68 14.11 -12.06
N LYS A 57 6.02 14.13 -10.88
CA LYS A 57 5.76 15.35 -10.12
C LYS A 57 6.86 15.61 -9.10
N ARG A 58 6.92 16.87 -8.61
CA ARG A 58 7.81 17.26 -7.50
C ARG A 58 7.59 16.38 -6.29
N THR A 59 8.67 16.12 -5.56
CA THR A 59 8.59 15.45 -4.26
C THR A 59 7.97 16.41 -3.21
N PRO A 60 7.37 15.87 -2.13
CA PRO A 60 6.93 16.70 -1.02
C PRO A 60 8.03 17.57 -0.42
N ARG A 61 9.29 17.11 -0.39
CA ARG A 61 10.43 17.88 0.12
C ARG A 61 10.80 19.02 -0.81
N GLU A 62 10.86 18.79 -2.13
CA GLU A 62 11.10 19.85 -3.11
C GLU A 62 10.05 20.96 -3.02
N LEU A 63 8.79 20.60 -2.84
CA LEU A 63 7.74 21.60 -2.64
C LEU A 63 7.90 22.35 -1.32
N TYR A 64 8.23 21.65 -0.24
CA TYR A 64 8.44 22.30 1.07
C TYR A 64 9.57 23.34 1.03
N ALA A 65 10.60 23.10 0.21
CA ALA A 65 11.69 24.03 -0.03
C ALA A 65 11.33 25.19 -1.00
N ASP A 66 10.21 25.10 -1.71
CA ASP A 66 9.78 26.12 -2.66
C ASP A 66 9.16 27.31 -1.94
N SER A 67 9.84 28.47 -2.00
CA SER A 67 9.45 29.70 -1.31
C SER A 67 8.17 30.36 -1.85
N ILE A 68 7.72 29.97 -3.04
CA ILE A 68 6.53 30.53 -3.69
C ILE A 68 5.34 29.59 -3.55
N GLU A 69 5.51 28.32 -3.91
CA GLU A 69 4.39 27.35 -3.97
C GLU A 69 4.01 26.80 -2.60
N PHE A 70 4.96 26.66 -1.68
CA PHE A 70 4.65 26.19 -0.34
C PHE A 70 3.70 27.14 0.44
N PRO A 71 3.93 28.46 0.49
CA PRO A 71 2.99 29.40 1.10
C PRO A 71 1.61 29.36 0.44
N LYS A 72 1.52 29.24 -0.89
CA LYS A 72 0.24 29.10 -1.61
C LYS A 72 -0.51 27.83 -1.19
N ALA A 73 0.19 26.72 -1.03
CA ALA A 73 -0.41 25.46 -0.55
C ALA A 73 -0.93 25.60 0.90
N MET A 74 -0.18 26.30 1.75
CA MET A 74 -0.58 26.57 3.13
C MET A 74 -1.80 27.50 3.21
N ALA A 75 -1.83 28.56 2.39
CA ALA A 75 -2.97 29.49 2.32
C ALA A 75 -4.26 28.77 1.88
N LYS A 76 -4.20 27.91 0.85
CA LYS A 76 -5.34 27.07 0.44
C LYS A 76 -5.82 26.16 1.59
N ARG A 77 -4.90 25.64 2.39
CA ARG A 77 -5.23 24.83 3.57
C ARG A 77 -5.92 25.65 4.67
N GLY A 78 -5.46 26.86 4.91
CA GLY A 78 -6.07 27.81 5.86
C GLY A 78 -7.53 28.09 5.50
N LYS A 79 -7.76 28.56 4.27
CA LYS A 79 -9.12 28.88 3.75
C LYS A 79 -10.10 27.69 3.86
N LEU A 80 -9.66 26.48 3.59
CA LEU A 80 -10.54 25.29 3.72
C LEU A 80 -10.87 24.94 5.18
N ARG A 81 -9.96 25.22 6.09
CA ARG A 81 -10.21 25.02 7.53
C ARG A 81 -11.18 26.04 8.08
N GLU A 82 -11.10 27.28 7.62
CA GLU A 82 -12.04 28.35 7.97
C GLU A 82 -13.44 28.04 7.45
N ARG A 83 -13.57 27.64 6.17
CA ARG A 83 -14.86 27.19 5.61
C ARG A 83 -15.46 26.03 6.38
N SER A 84 -14.66 25.05 6.77
CA SER A 84 -15.14 23.90 7.57
C SER A 84 -15.57 24.31 8.98
N LYS A 85 -14.96 25.35 9.55
CA LYS A 85 -15.39 25.93 10.84
C LYS A 85 -16.68 26.75 10.68
N GLN A 86 -16.76 27.59 9.62
CA GLN A 86 -17.97 28.36 9.30
C GLN A 86 -19.16 27.45 9.04
N GLU A 87 -19.00 26.36 8.25
CA GLU A 87 -20.07 25.36 8.06
C GLU A 87 -20.52 24.71 9.40
N HIS A 88 -19.62 24.61 10.39
CA HIS A 88 -19.94 24.11 11.74
C HIS A 88 -20.49 25.19 12.69
N GLU A 89 -20.17 26.46 12.45
CA GLU A 89 -20.61 27.61 13.24
C GLU A 89 -21.91 28.20 12.70
N GLU A 90 -22.17 28.12 11.41
CA GLU A 90 -23.49 28.40 10.81
C GLU A 90 -24.57 27.46 11.38
N GLU A 91 -24.21 26.23 11.75
CA GLU A 91 -25.09 25.36 12.57
C GLU A 91 -25.30 25.89 14.01
N LYS A 92 -24.53 26.92 14.47
CA LYS A 92 -24.54 27.43 15.85
C LYS A 92 -24.80 28.94 15.98
N ASN A 93 -25.20 29.63 14.89
CA ASN A 93 -25.55 31.06 14.88
C ASN A 93 -24.57 32.04 15.52
N VAL A 94 -23.28 31.96 15.19
CA VAL A 94 -22.25 32.90 15.65
C VAL A 94 -21.46 33.47 14.47
N PRO A 95 -21.46 34.80 14.21
CA PRO A 95 -20.64 35.42 13.17
C PRO A 95 -19.17 35.44 13.55
N ASN A 96 -18.32 34.93 12.65
CA ASN A 96 -16.88 34.91 12.88
C ASN A 96 -16.15 35.79 11.86
N ILE A 97 -15.59 36.89 12.35
CA ILE A 97 -14.77 37.85 11.62
C ILE A 97 -13.31 37.47 11.87
N PHE A 98 -12.68 36.72 10.97
CA PHE A 98 -11.22 36.48 11.04
C PHE A 98 -10.54 36.59 9.69
N HIS A 99 -9.58 37.51 9.70
CA HIS A 99 -8.76 37.98 8.61
C HIS A 99 -7.56 37.10 8.22
N ASP A 100 -6.99 37.46 7.12
CA ASP A 100 -5.90 37.02 6.25
C ASP A 100 -4.60 36.45 6.87
N TYR A 101 -4.54 36.17 8.16
CA TYR A 101 -3.40 35.52 8.80
C TYR A 101 -3.68 34.04 9.05
N LEU A 102 -2.77 33.19 8.56
CA LEU A 102 -2.76 31.78 8.92
C LEU A 102 -2.49 31.67 10.44
N PRO A 103 -3.44 31.24 11.27
CA PRO A 103 -3.20 31.17 12.70
C PRO A 103 -2.08 30.14 12.99
N PRO A 104 -1.28 30.32 14.05
CA PRO A 104 -0.20 29.39 14.41
C PRO A 104 -0.61 27.94 14.48
N SER A 105 -1.89 27.66 14.79
CA SER A 105 -2.50 26.33 14.79
C SER A 105 -2.54 25.65 13.39
N VAL A 106 -2.38 26.41 12.30
CA VAL A 106 -2.30 25.88 10.93
C VAL A 106 -0.88 25.41 10.60
N LEU A 107 0.15 25.95 11.26
CA LEU A 107 1.55 25.57 11.06
C LEU A 107 1.96 24.29 11.80
N THR A 108 1.00 23.48 12.21
CA THR A 108 1.32 22.17 12.78
C THR A 108 1.92 21.24 11.72
N ARG A 109 2.82 20.33 12.14
CA ARG A 109 3.39 19.26 11.30
C ARG A 109 2.31 18.56 10.46
N SER A 110 1.20 18.19 11.08
CA SER A 110 0.09 17.54 10.39
C SER A 110 -0.57 18.42 9.32
N SER A 111 -0.67 19.74 9.57
CA SER A 111 -1.22 20.67 8.59
C SER A 111 -0.30 20.85 7.40
N ILE A 112 1.01 20.95 7.64
CA ILE A 112 2.03 21.03 6.59
C ILE A 112 1.99 19.77 5.72
N GLN A 113 2.04 18.57 6.31
CA GLN A 113 1.96 17.32 5.57
C GLN A 113 0.67 17.19 4.77
N LYS A 114 -0.47 17.63 5.31
CA LYS A 114 -1.74 17.64 4.58
C LYS A 114 -1.72 18.65 3.42
N ALA A 115 -1.16 19.83 3.61
CA ALA A 115 -1.04 20.82 2.55
C ALA A 115 -0.18 20.28 1.40
N LEU A 116 0.99 19.73 1.71
CA LEU A 116 1.89 19.11 0.73
C LEU A 116 1.21 18.00 -0.08
N ARG A 117 0.39 17.16 0.56
CA ARG A 117 -0.32 16.05 -0.12
C ARG A 117 -1.55 16.48 -0.90
N THR A 118 -2.22 17.56 -0.51
CA THR A 118 -3.56 17.87 -1.03
C THR A 118 -3.57 19.03 -2.01
N TYR A 119 -2.75 20.05 -1.77
CA TYR A 119 -2.85 21.33 -2.49
C TYR A 119 -1.68 21.61 -3.43
N SER A 120 -0.63 20.85 -3.32
CA SER A 120 0.63 21.08 -4.04
C SER A 120 0.66 20.47 -5.43
N GLY A 121 -0.26 19.59 -5.76
CA GLY A 121 -0.15 18.76 -6.96
C GLY A 121 0.96 17.70 -6.86
N THR A 122 1.71 17.62 -5.75
CA THR A 122 2.62 16.49 -5.51
C THR A 122 1.82 15.24 -5.21
N GLN A 123 2.22 14.13 -5.78
CA GLN A 123 1.66 12.83 -5.43
C GLN A 123 2.50 12.25 -4.29
N GLY A 124 1.96 12.28 -3.08
CA GLY A 124 2.61 11.62 -1.95
C GLY A 124 2.47 10.11 -2.06
N VAL A 125 3.57 9.40 -1.90
CA VAL A 125 3.56 7.94 -1.75
C VAL A 125 3.01 7.54 -0.38
N SER A 126 2.37 6.40 -0.29
CA SER A 126 1.79 5.89 0.96
C SER A 126 2.26 4.47 1.24
N ASN A 127 2.56 4.19 2.50
CA ASN A 127 2.87 2.84 2.91
C ASN A 127 1.63 1.95 2.91
N PHE A 128 1.79 0.66 2.62
CA PHE A 128 0.73 -0.33 2.76
C PHE A 128 0.22 -0.35 4.22
N SER A 129 -1.10 -0.41 4.41
CA SER A 129 -1.68 -0.43 5.76
C SER A 129 -1.31 -1.70 6.51
N PRO A 130 -0.64 -1.63 7.69
CA PRO A 130 -0.30 -2.81 8.48
C PRO A 130 -1.51 -3.64 8.88
N VAL A 131 -2.61 -2.98 9.21
CA VAL A 131 -3.85 -3.67 9.60
C VAL A 131 -4.50 -4.39 8.41
N ALA A 132 -4.45 -3.79 7.21
CA ALA A 132 -4.91 -4.45 6.01
C ALA A 132 -4.02 -5.66 5.66
N ALA A 133 -2.71 -5.52 5.81
CA ALA A 133 -1.77 -6.63 5.61
C ALA A 133 -2.02 -7.77 6.60
N ALA A 134 -2.19 -7.47 7.90
CA ALA A 134 -2.52 -8.47 8.91
C ALA A 134 -3.82 -9.21 8.59
N ALA A 135 -4.87 -8.50 8.16
CA ALA A 135 -6.12 -9.11 7.74
C ALA A 135 -5.94 -10.03 6.52
N ILE A 136 -5.12 -9.64 5.55
CA ILE A 136 -4.83 -10.45 4.36
C ILE A 136 -4.05 -11.71 4.75
N TYR A 137 -3.00 -11.60 5.58
CA TYR A 137 -2.27 -12.75 6.12
C TYR A 137 -3.21 -13.71 6.86
N HIS A 138 -4.02 -13.19 7.78
CA HIS A 138 -4.98 -14.00 8.53
C HIS A 138 -5.97 -14.74 7.64
N HIS A 139 -6.41 -14.11 6.55
CA HIS A 139 -7.42 -14.65 5.64
C HIS A 139 -6.85 -15.65 4.63
N LEU A 140 -5.60 -15.46 4.17
CA LEU A 140 -4.99 -16.26 3.11
C LEU A 140 -4.05 -17.35 3.61
N LEU A 141 -3.46 -17.22 4.81
CA LEU A 141 -2.69 -18.30 5.42
C LEU A 141 -3.60 -19.43 5.92
N PRO A 142 -3.08 -20.66 5.99
CA PRO A 142 -3.78 -21.80 6.60
C PRO A 142 -4.26 -21.51 8.03
N ALA A 143 -5.17 -22.31 8.55
CA ALA A 143 -5.70 -22.13 9.91
C ALA A 143 -4.61 -22.23 10.96
N GLN A 144 -3.65 -23.15 10.79
CA GLN A 144 -2.50 -23.36 11.66
C GLN A 144 -1.40 -22.29 11.50
N GLY A 145 -1.56 -21.35 10.57
CA GLY A 145 -0.52 -20.38 10.24
C GLY A 145 0.55 -20.93 9.30
N GLY A 146 1.61 -20.15 9.07
CA GLY A 146 2.67 -20.57 8.17
C GLY A 146 3.74 -19.51 7.86
N VAL A 147 4.45 -19.76 6.77
CA VAL A 147 5.55 -18.96 6.24
C VAL A 147 5.03 -18.05 5.13
N THR A 148 5.37 -16.77 5.18
CA THR A 148 5.08 -15.82 4.11
C THR A 148 6.35 -15.24 3.51
N TRP A 149 6.34 -15.02 2.19
CA TRP A 149 7.36 -14.26 1.47
C TRP A 149 6.77 -13.00 0.87
N ASP A 150 7.36 -11.86 1.21
CA ASP A 150 7.06 -10.53 0.64
C ASP A 150 8.16 -10.16 -0.36
N MET A 151 7.80 -10.10 -1.63
CA MET A 151 8.73 -9.94 -2.74
C MET A 151 9.19 -8.49 -2.95
N SER A 152 8.60 -7.53 -2.28
CA SER A 152 8.96 -6.10 -2.36
C SER A 152 8.52 -5.42 -1.08
N CYS A 153 9.31 -5.55 -0.02
CA CYS A 153 8.94 -5.14 1.34
C CYS A 153 8.56 -3.66 1.45
N GLY A 154 9.20 -2.82 0.64
CA GLY A 154 9.04 -1.38 0.70
C GLY A 154 9.24 -0.85 2.12
N TRP A 155 8.43 0.08 2.56
CA TRP A 155 8.58 0.73 3.88
C TRP A 155 7.92 -0.05 5.03
N GLY A 156 7.97 -1.37 4.99
CA GLY A 156 7.67 -2.25 6.11
C GLY A 156 6.21 -2.26 6.58
N GLY A 157 5.27 -1.75 5.80
CA GLY A 157 3.85 -1.82 6.17
C GLY A 157 3.34 -3.26 6.24
N ARG A 158 3.75 -4.11 5.29
CA ARG A 158 3.42 -5.54 5.28
C ARG A 158 4.22 -6.32 6.32
N LEU A 159 5.49 -5.98 6.56
CA LEU A 159 6.27 -6.53 7.68
C LEU A 159 5.59 -6.25 9.03
N LEU A 160 5.13 -5.02 9.25
CA LEU A 160 4.41 -4.68 10.48
C LEU A 160 3.07 -5.42 10.59
N GLY A 161 2.40 -5.66 9.46
CA GLY A 161 1.21 -6.52 9.39
C GLY A 161 1.51 -7.97 9.73
N ALA A 162 2.64 -8.52 9.29
CA ALA A 162 3.12 -9.86 9.65
C ALA A 162 3.44 -9.95 11.16
N ILE A 163 4.07 -8.92 11.73
CA ILE A 163 4.29 -8.81 13.17
C ILE A 163 2.96 -8.85 13.94
N ALA A 164 1.91 -8.22 13.43
CA ALA A 164 0.60 -8.17 14.07
C ALA A 164 -0.20 -9.48 13.91
N CYS A 165 -0.03 -10.21 12.82
CA CYS A 165 -0.82 -11.41 12.52
C CYS A 165 -0.25 -12.65 13.21
N ASP A 166 -1.05 -13.27 14.08
CA ASP A 166 -0.70 -14.48 14.83
C ASP A 166 -0.40 -15.71 13.95
N LYS A 167 -1.02 -15.79 12.78
CA LYS A 167 -0.78 -16.87 11.80
C LYS A 167 0.55 -16.78 11.06
N VAL A 168 1.27 -15.65 11.13
CA VAL A 168 2.60 -15.56 10.50
C VAL A 168 3.64 -16.09 11.48
N HIS A 169 4.23 -17.24 11.19
CA HIS A 169 5.29 -17.86 11.98
C HIS A 169 6.68 -17.43 11.49
N LYS A 170 6.83 -17.28 10.17
CA LYS A 170 8.05 -16.77 9.54
C LYS A 170 7.68 -15.79 8.43
N TYR A 171 8.35 -14.65 8.44
CA TYR A 171 8.29 -13.66 7.37
C TYR A 171 9.65 -13.61 6.67
N ILE A 172 9.65 -13.89 5.38
CA ILE A 172 10.79 -13.69 4.49
C ILE A 172 10.50 -12.43 3.69
N GLY A 173 11.44 -11.50 3.60
CA GLY A 173 11.26 -10.27 2.87
C GLY A 173 12.49 -9.87 2.08
N CYS A 174 12.29 -9.21 0.94
CA CYS A 174 13.38 -8.63 0.18
C CYS A 174 13.03 -7.24 -0.34
N ASP A 175 14.06 -6.41 -0.46
CA ASP A 175 14.01 -5.10 -1.12
C ASP A 175 15.42 -4.76 -1.61
N PRO A 176 15.61 -4.30 -2.86
CA PRO A 176 16.94 -4.04 -3.40
C PRO A 176 17.55 -2.71 -2.94
N SER A 177 16.73 -1.78 -2.40
CA SER A 177 17.21 -0.47 -1.95
C SER A 177 17.95 -0.60 -0.62
N THR A 178 19.19 -0.14 -0.59
CA THR A 178 20.04 -0.11 0.60
C THR A 178 19.37 0.63 1.75
N GLU A 179 18.76 1.77 1.47
CA GLU A 179 18.11 2.58 2.48
C GLU A 179 16.83 1.92 3.03
N THR A 180 16.03 1.33 2.14
CA THR A 180 14.84 0.55 2.52
C THR A 180 15.23 -0.64 3.38
N TYR A 181 16.21 -1.42 2.96
CA TYR A 181 16.72 -2.56 3.73
C TYR A 181 17.20 -2.15 5.13
N ASN A 182 17.99 -1.07 5.24
CA ASN A 182 18.45 -0.56 6.53
C ASN A 182 17.29 -0.13 7.44
N GLY A 183 16.26 0.49 6.88
CA GLY A 183 15.04 0.84 7.61
C GLY A 183 14.29 -0.39 8.13
N LEU A 184 14.17 -1.44 7.30
CA LEU A 184 13.56 -2.72 7.68
C LEU A 184 14.36 -3.43 8.79
N MET A 185 15.70 -3.41 8.70
CA MET A 185 16.57 -3.99 9.74
C MET A 185 16.43 -3.25 11.08
N LYS A 186 16.35 -1.92 11.08
CA LYS A 186 16.07 -1.11 12.28
C LYS A 186 14.70 -1.46 12.86
N MET A 187 13.67 -1.56 12.01
CA MET A 187 12.32 -1.96 12.44
C MET A 187 12.33 -3.35 13.08
N ARG A 188 12.98 -4.34 12.45
CA ARG A 188 13.13 -5.70 12.99
C ARG A 188 13.84 -5.69 14.35
N ALA A 189 14.96 -5.00 14.44
CA ALA A 189 15.78 -4.94 15.66
C ALA A 189 15.01 -4.31 16.85
N GLU A 190 14.23 -3.28 16.60
CA GLU A 190 13.46 -2.60 17.65
C GLU A 190 12.17 -3.35 18.02
N LEU A 191 11.40 -3.83 17.03
CA LEU A 191 10.06 -4.37 17.29
C LEU A 191 10.05 -5.84 17.66
N LEU A 192 10.96 -6.67 17.12
CA LEU A 192 10.94 -8.11 17.34
C LEU A 192 11.13 -8.50 18.82
N PRO A 193 12.06 -7.89 19.59
CA PRO A 193 12.17 -8.14 21.02
C PRO A 193 10.88 -7.77 21.78
N MET A 194 10.24 -6.65 21.41
CA MET A 194 9.01 -6.20 22.05
C MET A 194 7.87 -7.22 21.89
N VAL A 195 7.70 -7.78 20.68
CA VAL A 195 6.60 -8.74 20.43
C VAL A 195 6.89 -10.13 20.99
N ARG A 196 8.16 -10.50 21.15
CA ARG A 196 8.56 -11.73 21.84
C ARG A 196 8.18 -11.70 23.32
N VAL A 197 8.39 -10.57 24.00
CA VAL A 197 7.94 -10.37 25.39
C VAL A 197 6.40 -10.45 25.51
N MET A 198 5.68 -10.15 24.42
CA MET A 198 4.22 -10.26 24.34
C MET A 198 3.76 -11.67 23.89
N GLY A 199 4.63 -12.68 23.93
CA GLY A 199 4.31 -14.07 23.59
C GLY A 199 4.27 -14.40 22.11
N ARG A 200 4.72 -13.51 21.20
CA ARG A 200 4.78 -13.76 19.75
C ARG A 200 6.08 -14.46 19.38
N ASN A 201 5.96 -15.66 18.84
CA ASN A 201 7.10 -16.38 18.26
C ASN A 201 7.10 -16.19 16.72
N LEU A 202 7.75 -15.12 16.27
CA LEU A 202 7.88 -14.77 14.86
C LEU A 202 9.34 -14.76 14.44
N GLU A 203 9.66 -15.47 13.38
CA GLU A 203 10.96 -15.37 12.69
C GLU A 203 10.87 -14.34 11.56
N ILE A 204 11.86 -13.45 11.45
CA ILE A 204 11.96 -12.45 10.39
C ILE A 204 13.31 -12.60 9.70
N GLU A 205 13.27 -12.90 8.41
CA GLU A 205 14.42 -13.01 7.52
C GLU A 205 14.30 -11.92 6.44
N LEU A 206 15.34 -11.09 6.29
CA LEU A 206 15.35 -9.96 5.35
C LEU A 206 16.59 -10.01 4.45
N HIS A 207 16.40 -9.72 3.16
CA HIS A 207 17.44 -9.74 2.15
C HIS A 207 17.47 -8.41 1.39
N MET A 208 18.69 -7.88 1.17
CA MET A 208 18.92 -6.71 0.31
C MET A 208 19.09 -7.17 -1.15
N LEU A 209 18.02 -7.66 -1.74
CA LEU A 209 17.96 -8.21 -3.10
C LEU A 209 16.66 -7.86 -3.78
N GLY A 210 16.67 -7.74 -5.10
CA GLY A 210 15.45 -7.79 -5.90
C GLY A 210 14.83 -9.19 -5.84
N SER A 211 13.51 -9.27 -5.94
CA SER A 211 12.79 -10.55 -5.85
C SER A 211 13.16 -11.54 -6.95
N GLU A 212 13.59 -11.05 -8.10
CA GLU A 212 14.11 -11.86 -9.20
C GLU A 212 15.41 -12.58 -8.85
N MET A 213 16.17 -12.08 -7.87
CA MET A 213 17.44 -12.65 -7.42
C MET A 213 17.33 -13.60 -6.22
N MET A 214 16.11 -13.82 -5.72
CA MET A 214 15.89 -14.52 -4.45
C MET A 214 16.00 -16.05 -4.53
N ARG A 215 16.15 -16.66 -5.72
CA ARG A 215 16.13 -18.12 -5.91
C ARG A 215 17.03 -18.90 -4.94
N SER A 216 18.26 -18.44 -4.74
CA SER A 216 19.24 -19.10 -3.86
C SER A 216 18.96 -18.93 -2.36
N LYS A 217 18.07 -18.02 -1.99
CA LYS A 217 17.67 -17.74 -0.60
C LYS A 217 16.39 -18.45 -0.20
N LEU A 218 15.65 -18.97 -1.17
CA LEU A 218 14.38 -19.65 -0.97
C LEU A 218 14.58 -21.17 -0.97
N LYS A 219 13.78 -21.86 -0.17
CA LYS A 219 13.73 -23.34 -0.18
C LYS A 219 12.49 -23.79 -0.98
N PRO A 220 12.57 -24.91 -1.72
CA PRO A 220 11.42 -25.42 -2.46
C PRO A 220 10.30 -25.82 -1.49
N ASN A 221 9.05 -25.59 -1.89
CA ASN A 221 7.85 -26.01 -1.17
C ASN A 221 7.83 -25.65 0.33
N SER A 222 8.37 -24.48 0.70
CA SER A 222 8.53 -24.06 2.09
C SER A 222 7.62 -22.89 2.50
N VAL A 223 7.03 -22.18 1.54
CA VAL A 223 6.23 -20.96 1.73
C VAL A 223 4.76 -21.28 1.55
N ASP A 224 3.92 -20.77 2.45
CA ASP A 224 2.45 -20.93 2.40
C ASP A 224 1.78 -19.79 1.63
N LEU A 225 2.35 -18.58 1.71
CA LEU A 225 1.81 -17.39 1.06
C LEU A 225 2.94 -16.50 0.53
N CYS A 226 2.95 -16.24 -0.77
CA CYS A 226 3.68 -15.12 -1.36
C CYS A 226 2.72 -13.93 -1.43
N PHE A 227 3.06 -12.79 -0.79
CA PHE A 227 2.19 -11.60 -0.81
C PHE A 227 3.00 -10.33 -0.99
N THR A 228 2.66 -9.56 -2.02
CA THR A 228 3.34 -8.29 -2.30
C THR A 228 2.43 -7.24 -2.92
N SER A 229 2.89 -5.99 -2.90
CA SER A 229 2.53 -4.92 -3.80
C SER A 229 3.83 -4.50 -4.49
N PRO A 230 4.08 -4.96 -5.74
CA PRO A 230 5.33 -4.67 -6.43
C PRO A 230 5.40 -3.20 -6.85
N PRO A 231 6.56 -2.67 -7.23
CA PRO A 231 6.63 -1.38 -7.92
C PRO A 231 5.81 -1.45 -9.21
N TYR A 232 5.09 -0.37 -9.55
CA TYR A 232 4.26 -0.33 -10.76
C TYR A 232 5.08 0.22 -11.94
N PHE A 233 6.06 -0.58 -12.39
CA PHE A 233 7.05 -0.19 -13.40
C PHE A 233 7.76 1.11 -13.00
N ALA A 234 7.75 2.15 -13.84
CA ALA A 234 8.38 3.46 -13.62
C ALA A 234 7.42 4.52 -13.03
N GLN A 235 6.30 4.10 -12.39
CA GLN A 235 5.33 5.03 -11.80
C GLN A 235 5.92 5.82 -10.62
N GLU A 236 6.80 5.19 -9.85
CA GLU A 236 7.44 5.77 -8.67
C GLU A 236 8.95 5.51 -8.70
N GLU A 237 9.72 6.57 -8.48
CA GLU A 237 11.18 6.53 -8.39
C GLU A 237 11.57 6.50 -6.91
N TYR A 238 11.71 5.29 -6.36
CA TYR A 238 12.00 5.11 -4.94
C TYR A 238 13.45 5.42 -4.57
N SER A 239 14.38 5.17 -5.48
CA SER A 239 15.82 5.34 -5.27
C SER A 239 16.53 5.59 -6.61
N GLN A 240 17.69 6.19 -6.54
CA GLN A 240 18.58 6.35 -7.72
C GLN A 240 19.54 5.17 -7.90
N GLU A 241 19.45 4.13 -7.07
CA GLU A 241 20.29 2.95 -7.17
C GLU A 241 19.98 2.14 -8.44
N GLU A 242 21.03 1.58 -9.07
CA GLU A 242 20.90 0.75 -10.27
C GLU A 242 20.18 -0.59 -10.01
N THR A 243 20.00 -0.95 -8.75
CA THR A 243 19.27 -2.15 -8.31
C THR A 243 17.74 -2.02 -8.47
N GLN A 244 17.24 -0.81 -8.76
CA GLN A 244 15.80 -0.58 -8.95
C GLN A 244 15.28 -1.31 -10.19
N SER A 245 14.09 -1.94 -10.08
CA SER A 245 13.54 -2.78 -11.16
C SER A 245 13.35 -2.02 -12.48
N TYR A 246 12.90 -0.76 -12.43
CA TYR A 246 12.71 0.06 -13.64
C TYR A 246 14.02 0.45 -14.32
N LYS A 247 15.15 0.50 -13.60
CA LYS A 247 16.49 0.73 -14.17
C LYS A 247 17.08 -0.53 -14.76
N LYS A 248 17.00 -1.65 -14.03
CA LYS A 248 17.46 -2.97 -14.53
C LYS A 248 16.67 -3.45 -15.73
N PHE A 249 15.37 -3.14 -15.77
CA PHE A 249 14.43 -3.58 -16.79
C PHE A 249 13.72 -2.35 -17.38
N PRO A 250 14.37 -1.60 -18.28
CA PRO A 250 13.93 -0.25 -18.66
C PRO A 250 12.71 -0.20 -19.58
N THR A 251 12.32 -1.33 -20.19
CA THR A 251 11.08 -1.40 -20.97
C THR A 251 9.98 -2.15 -20.21
N LYS A 252 8.73 -1.92 -20.60
CA LYS A 252 7.58 -2.61 -19.98
C LYS A 252 7.66 -4.12 -20.16
N GLU A 253 8.06 -4.57 -21.36
CA GLU A 253 8.25 -5.98 -21.69
C GLU A 253 9.36 -6.59 -20.83
N ALA A 254 10.52 -5.93 -20.76
CA ALA A 254 11.65 -6.39 -19.95
C ALA A 254 11.28 -6.41 -18.47
N TRP A 255 10.55 -5.44 -17.98
CA TRP A 255 10.07 -5.41 -16.59
C TRP A 255 9.08 -6.54 -16.31
N LEU A 256 8.12 -6.78 -17.23
CA LEU A 256 7.13 -7.84 -17.06
C LEU A 256 7.77 -9.22 -17.15
N THR A 257 8.68 -9.45 -18.09
CA THR A 257 9.32 -10.77 -18.29
C THR A 257 10.49 -10.99 -17.36
N GLY A 258 11.42 -10.04 -17.27
CA GLY A 258 12.66 -10.17 -16.51
C GLY A 258 12.47 -10.02 -14.99
N PHE A 259 11.71 -9.01 -14.56
CA PHE A 259 11.46 -8.78 -13.14
C PHE A 259 10.27 -9.62 -12.63
N MET A 260 9.06 -9.37 -13.17
CA MET A 260 7.86 -10.04 -12.67
C MET A 260 7.83 -11.52 -13.01
N GLY A 261 8.25 -11.91 -14.23
CA GLY A 261 8.30 -13.31 -14.65
C GLY A 261 9.23 -14.14 -13.78
N THR A 262 10.48 -13.69 -13.61
CA THR A 262 11.45 -14.37 -12.74
C THR A 262 10.97 -14.41 -11.28
N THR A 263 10.32 -13.35 -10.79
CA THR A 263 9.69 -13.34 -9.45
C THR A 263 8.59 -14.39 -9.35
N LEU A 264 7.73 -14.51 -10.36
CA LEU A 264 6.67 -15.53 -10.41
C LEU A 264 7.24 -16.96 -10.41
N ASP A 265 8.36 -17.20 -11.12
CA ASP A 265 9.04 -18.49 -11.11
C ASP A 265 9.66 -18.81 -9.75
N ASN A 266 10.22 -17.81 -9.07
CA ASN A 266 10.69 -17.95 -7.70
C ASN A 266 9.53 -18.26 -6.73
N CYS A 267 8.34 -17.65 -6.94
CA CYS A 267 7.14 -17.98 -6.19
C CYS A 267 6.70 -19.43 -6.43
N LYS A 268 6.71 -19.91 -7.69
CA LYS A 268 6.39 -21.32 -7.98
C LYS A 268 7.33 -22.29 -7.26
N TYR A 269 8.60 -21.98 -7.23
CA TYR A 269 9.61 -22.80 -6.59
C TYR A 269 9.38 -22.92 -5.09
N CYS A 270 9.19 -21.80 -4.41
CA CYS A 270 9.14 -21.79 -2.94
C CYS A 270 7.75 -22.11 -2.37
N LEU A 271 6.67 -21.85 -3.09
CA LEU A 271 5.32 -22.14 -2.60
C LEU A 271 5.08 -23.63 -2.44
N LYS A 272 4.44 -24.01 -1.36
CA LYS A 272 3.87 -25.35 -1.17
C LYS A 272 2.81 -25.65 -2.24
N PRO A 273 2.43 -26.91 -2.48
CA PRO A 273 1.40 -27.27 -3.48
C PRO A 273 0.11 -26.45 -3.32
N GLU A 274 -0.39 -26.30 -2.09
CA GLU A 274 -1.60 -25.55 -1.77
C GLU A 274 -1.36 -24.05 -1.47
N GLY A 275 -0.10 -23.60 -1.57
CA GLY A 275 0.29 -22.22 -1.30
C GLY A 275 -0.37 -21.24 -2.25
N LEU A 276 -0.51 -20.01 -1.77
CA LEU A 276 -1.14 -18.92 -2.50
C LEU A 276 -0.15 -17.83 -2.88
N LEU A 277 -0.35 -17.26 -4.06
CA LEU A 277 0.29 -16.01 -4.48
C LEU A 277 -0.75 -14.91 -4.47
N ALA A 278 -0.52 -13.83 -3.73
CA ALA A 278 -1.37 -12.66 -3.68
C ALA A 278 -0.59 -11.42 -4.14
N VAL A 279 -1.08 -10.72 -5.17
CA VAL A 279 -0.42 -9.54 -5.72
C VAL A 279 -1.40 -8.38 -5.76
N ASN A 280 -1.06 -7.30 -5.04
CA ASN A 280 -1.76 -6.03 -5.14
C ASN A 280 -1.11 -5.20 -6.24
N ILE A 281 -1.74 -5.13 -7.38
CA ILE A 281 -1.28 -4.36 -8.53
C ILE A 281 -2.49 -3.72 -9.23
N ALA A 282 -2.38 -2.47 -9.63
CA ALA A 282 -3.48 -1.72 -10.21
C ALA A 282 -3.02 -0.92 -11.42
N ASP A 283 -3.97 -0.55 -12.27
CA ASP A 283 -3.73 0.35 -13.38
C ASP A 283 -3.32 1.73 -12.86
N VAL A 284 -2.31 2.31 -13.50
CA VAL A 284 -1.79 3.65 -13.23
C VAL A 284 -1.87 4.50 -14.50
N SER A 285 -1.74 5.82 -14.34
CA SER A 285 -1.88 6.74 -15.47
C SER A 285 -0.86 6.48 -16.58
N SER A 286 0.36 6.08 -16.20
CA SER A 286 1.46 5.73 -17.11
C SER A 286 1.28 4.35 -17.77
N HIS A 287 0.42 3.47 -17.19
CA HIS A 287 0.15 2.12 -17.70
C HIS A 287 -1.30 1.71 -17.36
N PRO A 288 -2.28 2.12 -18.17
CA PRO A 288 -3.70 1.94 -17.87
C PRO A 288 -4.21 0.48 -17.93
N THR A 289 -3.41 -0.44 -18.45
CA THR A 289 -3.73 -1.86 -18.66
C THR A 289 -2.85 -2.80 -17.82
N LEU A 290 -2.02 -2.24 -16.91
CA LEU A 290 -1.02 -2.97 -16.13
C LEU A 290 -1.60 -4.18 -15.38
N ALA A 291 -2.74 -4.00 -14.73
CA ALA A 291 -3.38 -5.06 -13.96
C ALA A 291 -3.86 -6.22 -14.84
N GLN A 292 -4.44 -5.92 -16.00
CA GLN A 292 -4.92 -6.91 -16.97
C GLN A 292 -3.74 -7.66 -17.60
N GLU A 293 -2.71 -6.95 -18.03
CA GLU A 293 -1.50 -7.53 -18.63
C GLU A 293 -0.79 -8.45 -17.64
N PHE A 294 -0.64 -8.03 -16.38
CA PHE A 294 -0.08 -8.87 -15.32
C PHE A 294 -0.87 -10.16 -15.11
N VAL A 295 -2.21 -10.09 -15.04
CA VAL A 295 -3.05 -11.28 -14.87
C VAL A 295 -2.91 -12.22 -16.06
N GLY A 296 -2.96 -11.71 -17.30
CA GLY A 296 -2.77 -12.49 -18.52
C GLY A 296 -1.40 -13.16 -18.55
N TYR A 297 -0.34 -12.41 -18.22
CA TYR A 297 1.01 -12.93 -18.13
C TYR A 297 1.13 -14.05 -17.10
N ALA A 298 0.62 -13.85 -15.88
CA ALA A 298 0.65 -14.86 -14.84
C ALA A 298 -0.10 -16.14 -15.25
N GLN A 299 -1.27 -16.01 -15.88
CA GLN A 299 -2.05 -17.15 -16.36
C GLN A 299 -1.32 -17.91 -17.48
N GLY A 300 -0.69 -17.22 -18.44
CA GLY A 300 0.17 -17.81 -19.47
C GLY A 300 1.38 -18.54 -18.89
N HIS A 301 1.85 -18.14 -17.70
CA HIS A 301 2.95 -18.78 -16.98
C HIS A 301 2.48 -19.83 -15.94
N GLY A 302 1.31 -20.42 -16.13
CA GLY A 302 0.85 -21.55 -15.33
C GLY A 302 0.35 -21.17 -13.93
N TRP A 303 -0.17 -19.97 -13.75
CA TRP A 303 -0.90 -19.56 -12.57
C TRP A 303 -2.41 -19.56 -12.85
N ARG A 304 -3.21 -20.08 -11.93
CA ARG A 304 -4.66 -20.03 -11.97
C ARG A 304 -5.17 -18.96 -11.03
N LEU A 305 -5.83 -17.94 -11.56
CA LEU A 305 -6.53 -16.93 -10.75
C LEU A 305 -7.69 -17.61 -10.01
N VAL A 306 -7.66 -17.58 -8.69
CA VAL A 306 -8.71 -18.21 -7.85
C VAL A 306 -9.63 -17.19 -7.21
N LYS A 307 -9.16 -15.95 -7.02
CA LYS A 307 -9.94 -14.91 -6.35
C LYS A 307 -9.38 -13.53 -6.67
N THR A 308 -10.25 -12.54 -6.78
CA THR A 308 -9.87 -11.12 -6.76
C THR A 308 -10.47 -10.46 -5.54
N MET A 309 -9.62 -9.97 -4.64
CA MET A 309 -10.00 -9.13 -3.51
C MET A 309 -9.88 -7.66 -3.90
N LYS A 310 -10.52 -6.76 -3.16
CA LYS A 310 -10.51 -5.32 -3.43
C LYS A 310 -10.02 -4.58 -2.19
N LEU A 311 -8.87 -3.93 -2.27
CA LEU A 311 -8.36 -3.06 -1.22
C LEU A 311 -9.02 -1.68 -1.33
N ASN A 312 -9.75 -1.26 -0.31
CA ASN A 312 -10.28 0.10 -0.26
C ASN A 312 -9.13 1.07 0.05
N LEU A 313 -8.90 2.04 -0.81
CA LEU A 313 -7.98 3.13 -0.53
C LEU A 313 -8.64 4.17 0.37
N SER A 314 -7.82 4.90 1.16
CA SER A 314 -8.30 6.02 1.94
C SER A 314 -8.88 7.08 1.00
N SER A 315 -10.03 7.66 1.37
CA SER A 315 -10.59 8.79 0.62
C SER A 315 -9.57 9.95 0.63
N MET A 316 -9.23 10.46 -0.55
CA MET A 316 -8.39 11.66 -0.63
C MET A 316 -9.12 12.83 0.04
N VAL A 317 -8.45 13.50 0.97
CA VAL A 317 -8.93 14.74 1.56
C VAL A 317 -8.97 15.79 0.45
N GLY A 318 -10.12 16.39 0.19
CA GLY A 318 -10.29 17.40 -0.88
C GLY A 318 -10.93 16.87 -2.17
N GLY A 319 -11.28 15.60 -2.25
CA GLY A 319 -12.16 15.11 -3.32
C GLY A 319 -13.50 15.83 -3.22
N THR A 320 -13.81 16.67 -4.23
CA THR A 320 -15.02 17.47 -4.30
C THR A 320 -16.26 16.63 -3.99
N LYS A 321 -17.10 17.11 -3.09
CA LYS A 321 -18.37 16.49 -2.69
C LYS A 321 -19.33 16.23 -3.89
N TYR A 322 -18.99 16.76 -5.06
CA TYR A 322 -19.88 16.84 -6.24
C TYR A 322 -19.19 16.43 -7.55
N LYS A 323 -18.27 15.50 -7.55
CA LYS A 323 -17.79 14.96 -8.83
C LYS A 323 -18.84 14.05 -9.43
N LYS A 324 -19.20 14.33 -10.70
CA LYS A 324 -20.03 13.43 -11.51
C LYS A 324 -19.41 12.03 -11.50
N CYS A 325 -20.15 11.04 -11.06
CA CYS A 325 -19.67 9.66 -11.10
C CYS A 325 -19.53 9.24 -12.57
N ARG A 326 -18.29 8.97 -13.03
CA ARG A 326 -18.02 8.58 -14.42
C ARG A 326 -18.75 7.29 -14.81
N LYS A 327 -19.01 6.39 -13.87
CA LYS A 327 -19.62 5.09 -14.13
C LYS A 327 -21.14 5.18 -14.29
N CYS A 328 -21.81 5.99 -13.47
CA CYS A 328 -23.26 6.19 -13.54
C CYS A 328 -23.68 7.53 -14.12
N GLN A 329 -22.72 8.38 -14.48
CA GLN A 329 -22.93 9.74 -15.01
C GLN A 329 -23.74 10.69 -14.11
N ARG A 330 -23.98 10.32 -12.86
CA ARG A 330 -24.71 11.10 -11.87
C ARG A 330 -23.76 11.87 -10.96
N LEU A 331 -24.26 12.89 -10.31
CA LEU A 331 -23.50 13.64 -9.29
C LEU A 331 -23.23 12.72 -8.09
N THR A 332 -21.98 12.75 -7.59
CA THR A 332 -21.58 11.96 -6.41
C THR A 332 -22.16 12.58 -5.13
N GLY A 333 -23.41 12.59 -4.99
CA GLY A 333 -24.21 13.12 -3.90
C GLY A 333 -25.59 12.54 -3.96
N GLU A 334 -25.93 11.95 -5.09
CA GLU A 334 -27.22 11.27 -5.27
C GLU A 334 -27.12 9.84 -4.72
N ALA A 335 -28.10 9.45 -3.91
CA ALA A 335 -28.13 8.24 -3.12
C ALA A 335 -28.48 7.10 -4.01
N ASN A 336 -28.37 6.59 -4.81
CA ASN A 336 -28.66 5.42 -5.67
C ASN A 336 -28.88 5.77 -7.14
N HIS A 337 -28.48 4.87 -7.97
CA HIS A 337 -28.68 4.93 -9.40
C HIS A 337 -30.17 4.84 -9.82
N THR A 338 -31.05 4.56 -8.88
CA THR A 338 -32.49 4.31 -9.12
C THR A 338 -33.44 5.21 -8.39
N GLU A 339 -32.99 5.94 -7.35
CA GLU A 339 -33.85 6.82 -6.58
C GLU A 339 -33.27 8.23 -6.43
N PRO A 340 -34.08 9.30 -6.51
CA PRO A 340 -33.64 10.65 -6.24
C PRO A 340 -33.21 10.77 -4.77
N VAL A 341 -32.07 11.39 -4.52
CA VAL A 341 -31.58 11.64 -3.16
C VAL A 341 -32.38 12.76 -2.58
N LEU A 342 -33.18 12.44 -1.59
CA LEU A 342 -33.65 13.43 -0.67
C LEU A 342 -32.48 13.89 0.21
N PRO A 343 -32.26 15.22 0.37
CA PRO A 343 -31.31 15.71 1.33
C PRO A 343 -31.64 15.13 2.71
N THR A 344 -30.66 14.57 3.39
CA THR A 344 -30.88 14.17 4.79
C THR A 344 -31.26 15.44 5.58
N PHE A 345 -32.02 15.31 6.66
CA PHE A 345 -32.43 16.42 7.55
C PHE A 345 -31.22 17.29 8.00
N SER A 346 -30.01 16.83 7.85
CA SER A 346 -28.74 17.53 8.13
C SER A 346 -28.12 18.20 6.90
N GLY A 347 -28.78 18.24 5.74
CA GLY A 347 -28.23 18.84 4.51
C GLY A 347 -26.97 18.12 3.95
N LYS A 348 -26.60 16.96 4.46
CA LYS A 348 -25.44 16.21 4.02
C LYS A 348 -25.80 15.26 2.87
N TRP A 349 -25.19 15.49 1.71
CA TRP A 349 -25.32 14.61 0.56
C TRP A 349 -24.74 13.24 0.83
N ARG A 350 -25.48 12.16 0.54
CA ARG A 350 -24.96 10.79 0.62
C ARG A 350 -24.03 10.54 -0.58
N LYS A 351 -22.85 9.98 -0.32
CA LYS A 351 -21.94 9.53 -1.37
C LYS A 351 -22.50 8.28 -2.04
N CYS A 352 -22.34 8.17 -3.36
CA CYS A 352 -22.70 6.95 -4.08
C CYS A 352 -22.06 5.70 -3.40
N PRO A 353 -22.86 4.72 -2.93
CA PRO A 353 -22.34 3.58 -2.18
C PRO A 353 -21.34 2.74 -2.96
N GLU A 354 -21.53 2.65 -4.28
CA GLU A 354 -20.65 1.86 -5.16
C GLU A 354 -19.30 2.54 -5.45
N HIS A 355 -19.23 3.87 -5.32
CA HIS A 355 -18.05 4.67 -5.69
C HIS A 355 -17.48 5.47 -4.52
N LYS A 356 -17.83 5.10 -3.31
CA LYS A 356 -17.39 5.77 -2.07
C LYS A 356 -15.86 5.75 -1.87
N PHE A 357 -15.19 4.72 -2.39
CA PHE A 357 -13.75 4.54 -2.24
C PHE A 357 -13.10 4.11 -3.56
N LYS A 358 -11.95 4.69 -3.88
CA LYS A 358 -11.06 4.10 -4.87
C LYS A 358 -10.63 2.73 -4.35
N ARG A 359 -10.62 1.72 -5.21
CA ARG A 359 -10.27 0.35 -4.85
C ARG A 359 -9.14 -0.12 -5.75
N GLU A 360 -8.21 -0.86 -5.16
CA GLU A 360 -7.17 -1.57 -5.90
C GLU A 360 -7.43 -3.07 -5.83
N PRO A 361 -7.21 -3.81 -6.91
CA PRO A 361 -7.36 -5.26 -6.89
C PRO A 361 -6.19 -5.92 -6.16
N ILE A 362 -6.47 -7.03 -5.49
CA ILE A 362 -5.48 -7.99 -5.02
C ILE A 362 -5.83 -9.30 -5.71
N PHE A 363 -5.02 -9.71 -6.66
CA PHE A 363 -5.19 -10.96 -7.39
C PHE A 363 -4.58 -12.11 -6.60
N VAL A 364 -5.37 -13.17 -6.37
CA VAL A 364 -4.93 -14.36 -5.64
C VAL A 364 -4.90 -15.53 -6.59
N PHE A 365 -3.72 -16.16 -6.70
CA PHE A 365 -3.46 -17.27 -7.60
C PHE A 365 -3.04 -18.52 -6.85
N ARG A 366 -3.21 -19.66 -7.51
CA ARG A 366 -2.58 -20.95 -7.19
C ARG A 366 -1.75 -21.44 -8.37
N LYS A 367 -0.78 -22.29 -8.09
CA LYS A 367 -0.07 -23.03 -9.12
C LYS A 367 -1.10 -23.88 -9.91
N ASN A 368 -0.96 -23.91 -11.23
CA ASN A 368 -1.79 -24.79 -12.05
C ASN A 368 -1.23 -26.22 -11.96
N SER A 369 -2.00 -27.13 -11.41
CA SER A 369 -1.61 -28.54 -11.23
C SER A 369 -1.30 -29.29 -12.53
N ARG A 370 -1.75 -28.77 -13.67
CA ARG A 370 -1.46 -29.39 -15.00
C ARG A 370 -0.06 -29.07 -15.55
N HIS A 371 0.70 -28.17 -14.95
CA HIS A 371 2.08 -27.82 -15.32
C HIS A 371 3.14 -28.36 -14.34
N LEU A 372 2.79 -29.35 -13.52
CA LEU A 372 3.77 -30.14 -12.75
C LEU A 372 4.33 -31.32 -13.58
N ALA A 373 4.29 -31.22 -14.91
CA ALA A 373 5.04 -32.11 -15.77
C ALA A 373 6.54 -31.83 -15.57
N ASP A 374 7.29 -32.91 -15.43
CA ASP A 374 8.69 -33.06 -15.12
C ASP A 374 9.60 -32.01 -15.80
N PRO A 375 10.53 -31.35 -15.07
CA PRO A 375 11.54 -30.47 -15.67
C PRO A 375 12.37 -31.13 -16.78
N LYS A 376 12.35 -32.46 -16.89
CA LYS A 376 13.06 -33.21 -17.94
C LYS A 376 12.43 -33.12 -19.33
N GLU A 377 11.14 -32.76 -19.44
CA GLU A 377 10.48 -32.66 -20.75
C GLU A 377 10.71 -31.31 -21.46
N ILE A 378 11.13 -30.29 -20.73
CA ILE A 378 11.36 -28.95 -21.31
C ILE A 378 12.70 -28.87 -22.07
N TYR A 379 13.66 -29.73 -21.77
CA TYR A 379 14.97 -29.78 -22.44
C TYR A 379 15.05 -30.79 -23.58
N ALA A 380 14.01 -31.54 -23.88
CA ALA A 380 14.02 -32.55 -24.94
C ALA A 380 13.53 -32.03 -26.33
N SER A 381 13.02 -30.79 -26.42
CA SER A 381 12.49 -30.23 -27.67
C SER A 381 13.47 -29.34 -28.47
N ASP A 382 14.65 -29.03 -27.91
CA ASP A 382 15.64 -28.18 -28.59
C ASP A 382 16.81 -28.96 -29.23
N VAL A 383 16.67 -30.28 -29.36
CA VAL A 383 17.63 -31.10 -30.12
C VAL A 383 16.85 -31.95 -31.13
N ARG A 384 16.40 -31.31 -32.20
CA ARG A 384 16.19 -31.92 -33.52
C ARG A 384 16.18 -30.86 -34.62
#